data_e4fc8b4fb77b8b70baf7561627b52ae9
#
_entry.id   e4fc8b4fb77b8b70baf7561627b52ae9
#
_cell.length_a   1.000
_cell.length_b   1.000
_cell.length_c   1.000
_cell.angle_alpha   90.00
_cell.angle_beta   90.00
_cell.angle_gamma   90.00
#
_symmetry.space_group_name_H-M   'P 1'
#
loop_
_entity.id
_entity.type
_entity.pdbx_description
1 polymer ?
#
loop_
_entity_poly.entity_id
_entity_poly.type
_entity_poly.pdbx_seq_one_letter_code
_entity_poly.pdbx_strand_id
1 'polypeptide(L)'
;MNDFDSEVISIFEETNALLKWHFILRSGMRSGHFFQCAQVCQHMDKVTRLATLILKTISFKDINTIVSPAMGGLVIGQEIARQLGARFIFLEKVNDRLALRRNFSLDSKDRVLLVEDVVTKGGRVREALDIISKYECELVGAVSMVDRSSEELNFGVPFEALLKMNFPTYEADKLPQDLLNLPATKPGS
;
A
#
# COMPACT_ATOMS: atom_id res chain seq x y z
N MET A 1 -1.42 1.45 -21.34
CA MET A 1 -1.41 0.47 -20.25
C MET A 1 -0.60 -0.70 -20.79
N ASN A 2 0.46 -1.10 -20.15
CA ASN A 2 1.27 -2.24 -20.58
C ASN A 2 0.64 -3.55 -20.04
N ASP A 3 1.10 -4.70 -20.55
CA ASP A 3 0.56 -6.02 -20.16
C ASP A 3 0.68 -6.28 -18.64
N PHE A 4 1.71 -5.72 -18.02
CA PHE A 4 1.98 -5.82 -16.60
C PHE A 4 0.92 -5.09 -15.75
N ASP A 5 0.61 -3.82 -16.06
CA ASP A 5 -0.44 -3.08 -15.36
C ASP A 5 -1.80 -3.75 -15.52
N SER A 6 -2.06 -4.34 -16.70
CA SER A 6 -3.30 -5.06 -16.98
C SER A 6 -3.46 -6.30 -16.10
N GLU A 7 -2.39 -7.06 -15.87
CA GLU A 7 -2.40 -8.21 -14.95
C GLU A 7 -2.71 -7.78 -13.52
N VAL A 8 -2.04 -6.74 -13.03
CA VAL A 8 -2.23 -6.24 -11.66
C VAL A 8 -3.67 -5.75 -11.46
N ILE A 9 -4.22 -5.01 -12.41
CA ILE A 9 -5.60 -4.51 -12.36
C ILE A 9 -6.59 -5.68 -12.37
N SER A 10 -6.38 -6.69 -13.22
CA SER A 10 -7.23 -7.90 -13.27
C SER A 10 -7.27 -8.60 -11.91
N ILE A 11 -6.12 -8.76 -11.24
CA ILE A 11 -6.06 -9.34 -9.90
C ILE A 11 -6.92 -8.55 -8.91
N PHE A 12 -6.85 -7.21 -8.94
CA PHE A 12 -7.64 -6.37 -8.04
C PHE A 12 -9.13 -6.37 -8.36
N GLU A 13 -9.52 -6.46 -9.64
CA GLU A 13 -10.93 -6.57 -10.05
C GLU A 13 -11.51 -7.94 -9.67
N GLU A 14 -10.81 -9.03 -9.97
CA GLU A 14 -11.22 -10.41 -9.65
C GLU A 14 -11.45 -10.64 -8.15
N THR A 15 -10.67 -9.96 -7.32
CA THR A 15 -10.75 -10.08 -5.85
C THR A 15 -11.67 -9.04 -5.21
N ASN A 16 -12.37 -8.21 -6.00
CA ASN A 16 -13.16 -7.07 -5.51
C ASN A 16 -12.34 -6.06 -4.67
N ALA A 17 -11.04 -6.01 -4.85
CA ALA A 17 -10.19 -5.01 -4.24
C ALA A 17 -10.31 -3.65 -4.95
N LEU A 18 -10.57 -3.66 -6.26
CA LEU A 18 -10.91 -2.48 -7.06
C LEU A 18 -12.38 -2.54 -7.47
N LEU A 19 -13.19 -1.64 -6.94
CA LEU A 19 -14.61 -1.54 -7.22
C LEU A 19 -14.91 -0.31 -8.09
N LYS A 20 -15.86 -0.47 -9.03
CA LYS A 20 -16.39 0.60 -9.88
C LYS A 20 -17.86 0.82 -9.53
N TRP A 21 -18.18 1.97 -8.95
CA TRP A 21 -19.54 2.38 -8.56
C TRP A 21 -19.54 3.85 -8.12
N HIS A 22 -20.69 4.39 -7.69
CA HIS A 22 -20.74 5.71 -7.07
C HIS A 22 -20.47 5.62 -5.57
N PHE A 23 -19.26 5.98 -5.15
CA PHE A 23 -18.82 5.90 -3.75
C PHE A 23 -18.80 7.26 -3.05
N ILE A 24 -19.21 7.25 -1.77
CA ILE A 24 -19.03 8.37 -0.84
C ILE A 24 -17.78 8.10 -0.03
N LEU A 25 -16.75 8.91 -0.22
CA LEU A 25 -15.48 8.80 0.50
C LEU A 25 -15.58 9.37 1.93
N ARG A 26 -14.60 9.07 2.78
CA ARG A 26 -14.53 9.62 4.16
C ARG A 26 -14.52 11.14 4.20
N SER A 27 -13.97 11.80 3.19
CA SER A 27 -13.95 13.25 3.04
C SER A 27 -15.32 13.85 2.66
N GLY A 28 -16.32 13.04 2.36
CA GLY A 28 -17.59 13.46 1.79
C GLY A 28 -17.59 13.60 0.26
N MET A 29 -16.40 13.59 -0.36
CA MET A 29 -16.23 13.60 -1.81
C MET A 29 -16.81 12.33 -2.44
N ARG A 30 -17.11 12.39 -3.73
CA ARG A 30 -17.61 11.28 -4.53
C ARG A 30 -16.50 10.73 -5.42
N SER A 31 -16.54 9.43 -5.70
CA SER A 31 -15.62 8.79 -6.65
C SER A 31 -16.34 7.68 -7.41
N GLY A 32 -15.97 7.48 -8.68
CA GLY A 32 -16.38 6.33 -9.47
C GLY A 32 -15.66 5.03 -9.12
N HIS A 33 -14.65 5.11 -8.25
CA HIS A 33 -13.84 3.96 -7.88
C HIS A 33 -13.57 3.94 -6.37
N PHE A 34 -13.46 2.74 -5.84
CA PHE A 34 -13.02 2.51 -4.46
C PHE A 34 -12.00 1.37 -4.42
N PHE A 35 -10.95 1.55 -3.61
CA PHE A 35 -9.90 0.57 -3.48
C PHE A 35 -9.82 0.05 -2.04
N GLN A 36 -9.94 -1.29 -1.89
CA GLN A 36 -9.88 -1.98 -0.61
C GLN A 36 -8.87 -3.12 -0.66
N CYS A 37 -7.60 -2.82 -0.42
CA CYS A 37 -6.50 -3.79 -0.51
C CYS A 37 -6.71 -5.04 0.36
N ALA A 38 -7.41 -4.93 1.49
CA ALA A 38 -7.71 -6.08 2.33
C ALA A 38 -8.45 -7.22 1.57
N GLN A 39 -9.20 -6.89 0.51
CA GLN A 39 -9.92 -7.90 -0.29
C GLN A 39 -8.97 -8.82 -1.06
N VAL A 40 -7.90 -8.31 -1.64
CA VAL A 40 -6.91 -9.16 -2.31
C VAL A 40 -6.09 -9.95 -1.30
N CYS A 41 -5.86 -9.39 -0.11
CA CYS A 41 -5.03 -10.01 0.93
C CYS A 41 -5.63 -11.28 1.55
N GLN A 42 -6.90 -11.62 1.28
CA GLN A 42 -7.48 -12.91 1.67
C GLN A 42 -7.16 -14.05 0.68
N HIS A 43 -6.62 -13.75 -0.52
CA HIS A 43 -6.30 -14.70 -1.57
C HIS A 43 -4.78 -14.88 -1.68
N MET A 44 -4.23 -15.89 -1.01
CA MET A 44 -2.77 -16.06 -0.88
C MET A 44 -2.05 -16.30 -2.21
N ASP A 45 -2.68 -16.95 -3.17
CA ASP A 45 -2.15 -17.11 -4.52
C ASP A 45 -1.97 -15.75 -5.23
N LYS A 46 -2.93 -14.85 -5.08
CA LYS A 46 -2.88 -13.49 -5.62
C LYS A 46 -1.83 -12.65 -4.89
N VAL A 47 -1.76 -12.75 -3.56
CA VAL A 47 -0.73 -12.06 -2.76
C VAL A 47 0.67 -12.53 -3.17
N THR A 48 0.88 -13.84 -3.32
CA THR A 48 2.15 -14.40 -3.81
C THR A 48 2.50 -13.84 -5.19
N ARG A 49 1.53 -13.75 -6.10
CA ARG A 49 1.76 -13.19 -7.43
C ARG A 49 2.12 -11.70 -7.37
N LEU A 50 1.37 -10.90 -6.62
CA LEU A 50 1.65 -9.46 -6.44
C LEU A 50 3.02 -9.22 -5.81
N ALA A 51 3.41 -9.99 -4.78
CA ALA A 51 4.74 -9.92 -4.19
C ALA A 51 5.84 -10.25 -5.21
N THR A 52 5.65 -11.28 -6.02
CA THR A 52 6.59 -11.64 -7.10
C THR A 52 6.72 -10.50 -8.13
N LEU A 53 5.63 -9.86 -8.48
CA LEU A 53 5.62 -8.71 -9.41
C LEU A 53 6.34 -7.51 -8.81
N ILE A 54 6.09 -7.20 -7.53
CA ILE A 54 6.82 -6.15 -6.80
C ILE A 54 8.33 -6.43 -6.84
N LEU A 55 8.76 -7.64 -6.48
CA LEU A 55 10.17 -8.00 -6.44
C LEU A 55 10.86 -7.97 -7.81
N LYS A 56 10.11 -8.09 -8.90
CA LYS A 56 10.64 -7.97 -10.26
C LYS A 56 10.81 -6.50 -10.71
N THR A 57 10.01 -5.60 -10.15
CA THR A 57 9.98 -4.19 -10.58
C THR A 57 10.84 -3.28 -9.73
N ILE A 58 11.00 -3.58 -8.44
CA ILE A 58 11.79 -2.74 -7.55
C ILE A 58 13.28 -2.78 -7.88
N SER A 59 13.92 -1.62 -7.75
CA SER A 59 15.36 -1.44 -7.98
C SER A 59 16.22 -1.81 -6.76
N PHE A 60 15.62 -1.97 -5.59
CA PHE A 60 16.29 -2.22 -4.30
C PHE A 60 16.96 -3.60 -4.26
N LYS A 61 18.16 -3.66 -3.65
CA LYS A 61 18.97 -4.89 -3.57
C LYS A 61 19.37 -5.17 -2.13
N ASP A 62 19.75 -6.43 -1.89
CA ASP A 62 20.32 -6.91 -0.62
C ASP A 62 19.42 -6.62 0.59
N ILE A 63 18.11 -6.71 0.40
CA ILE A 63 17.11 -6.54 1.46
C ILE A 63 17.12 -7.78 2.34
N ASN A 64 17.28 -7.59 3.65
CA ASN A 64 17.25 -8.70 4.63
C ASN A 64 16.19 -8.51 5.71
N THR A 65 15.55 -7.33 5.78
CA THR A 65 14.50 -7.03 6.76
C THR A 65 13.36 -6.25 6.10
N ILE A 66 12.15 -6.76 6.26
CA ILE A 66 10.92 -6.10 5.84
C ILE A 66 10.22 -5.53 7.05
N VAL A 67 9.80 -4.27 6.96
CA VAL A 67 8.97 -3.59 7.97
C VAL A 67 7.65 -3.19 7.33
N SER A 68 6.53 -3.50 7.99
CA SER A 68 5.22 -3.09 7.50
C SER A 68 4.38 -2.43 8.60
N PRO A 69 3.65 -1.35 8.31
CA PRO A 69 2.64 -0.83 9.21
C PRO A 69 1.43 -1.77 9.31
N ALA A 70 1.01 -2.07 10.52
CA ALA A 70 -0.24 -2.81 10.72
C ALA A 70 -1.44 -1.88 10.45
N MET A 71 -2.53 -2.39 9.89
CA MET A 71 -2.83 -3.77 9.48
C MET A 71 -2.55 -4.01 7.97
N GLY A 72 -2.72 -3.00 7.12
CA GLY A 72 -2.80 -3.13 5.66
C GLY A 72 -1.55 -3.79 5.06
N GLY A 73 -0.36 -3.32 5.44
CA GLY A 73 0.91 -3.81 4.92
C GLY A 73 1.32 -5.21 5.40
N LEU A 74 0.64 -5.80 6.42
CA LEU A 74 1.11 -7.03 7.05
C LEU A 74 1.21 -8.21 6.08
N VAL A 75 0.14 -8.47 5.32
CA VAL A 75 0.04 -9.67 4.49
C VAL A 75 1.01 -9.61 3.31
N ILE A 76 1.04 -8.49 2.60
CA ILE A 76 1.97 -8.32 1.48
C ILE A 76 3.42 -8.23 1.94
N GLY A 77 3.70 -7.56 3.06
CA GLY A 77 5.04 -7.46 3.63
C GLY A 77 5.59 -8.81 4.08
N GLN A 78 4.76 -9.61 4.75
CA GLN A 78 5.12 -10.98 5.16
C GLN A 78 5.44 -11.84 3.93
N GLU A 79 4.65 -11.75 2.87
CA GLU A 79 4.86 -12.54 1.66
C GLU A 79 6.13 -12.10 0.91
N ILE A 80 6.41 -10.80 0.83
CA ILE A 80 7.66 -10.29 0.26
C ILE A 80 8.86 -10.81 1.07
N ALA A 81 8.79 -10.75 2.40
CA ALA A 81 9.84 -11.28 3.27
C ALA A 81 10.07 -12.78 3.05
N ARG A 82 8.98 -13.56 2.94
CA ARG A 82 9.05 -15.00 2.67
C ARG A 82 9.75 -15.30 1.34
N GLN A 83 9.44 -14.56 0.28
CA GLN A 83 10.05 -14.76 -1.04
C GLN A 83 11.52 -14.36 -1.06
N LEU A 84 11.93 -13.37 -0.28
CA LEU A 84 13.32 -12.94 -0.15
C LEU A 84 14.14 -13.79 0.84
N GLY A 85 13.50 -14.61 1.67
CA GLY A 85 14.15 -15.23 2.82
C GLY A 85 14.59 -14.21 3.88
N ALA A 86 13.90 -13.05 3.92
CA ALA A 86 14.20 -11.94 4.80
C ALA A 86 13.42 -12.03 6.13
N ARG A 87 13.91 -11.31 7.13
CA ARG A 87 13.20 -11.12 8.39
C ARG A 87 11.97 -10.23 8.19
N PHE A 88 10.85 -10.57 8.83
CA PHE A 88 9.64 -9.75 8.83
C PHE A 88 9.34 -9.23 10.23
N ILE A 89 9.17 -7.92 10.34
CA ILE A 89 8.67 -7.24 11.54
C ILE A 89 7.61 -6.21 11.16
N PHE A 90 6.84 -5.73 12.12
CA PHE A 90 5.78 -4.78 11.84
C PHE A 90 5.68 -3.69 12.91
N LEU A 91 5.12 -2.55 12.50
CA LEU A 91 4.74 -1.46 13.37
C LEU A 91 3.26 -1.58 13.68
N GLU A 92 2.91 -1.56 14.96
CA GLU A 92 1.50 -1.61 15.38
C GLU A 92 1.01 -0.25 15.88
N LYS A 93 -0.30 -0.02 15.79
CA LYS A 93 -0.91 1.23 16.20
C LYS A 93 -1.18 1.22 17.70
N VAL A 94 -0.63 2.19 18.41
CA VAL A 94 -0.85 2.43 19.84
C VAL A 94 -1.25 3.88 20.02
N ASN A 95 -2.43 4.14 20.59
CA ASN A 95 -2.96 5.49 20.79
C ASN A 95 -2.86 6.34 19.51
N ASP A 96 -3.35 5.79 18.41
CA ASP A 96 -3.36 6.38 17.07
C ASP A 96 -1.99 6.64 16.40
N ARG A 97 -0.88 6.24 17.02
CA ARG A 97 0.47 6.33 16.49
C ARG A 97 1.08 4.96 16.24
N LEU A 98 1.92 4.86 15.21
CA LEU A 98 2.72 3.66 14.99
C LEU A 98 3.80 3.52 16.07
N ALA A 99 4.12 2.28 16.41
CA ALA A 99 5.20 1.95 17.31
C ALA A 99 5.82 0.59 16.97
N LEU A 100 7.15 0.49 17.10
CA LEU A 100 7.85 -0.79 17.07
C LEU A 100 7.76 -1.41 18.46
N ARG A 101 7.12 -2.58 18.54
CA ARG A 101 6.86 -3.30 19.82
C ARG A 101 7.28 -4.77 19.71
N ARG A 102 6.78 -5.61 20.61
CA ARG A 102 7.01 -7.07 20.60
C ARG A 102 8.48 -7.45 20.75
N ASN A 103 9.28 -6.59 21.38
CA ASN A 103 10.74 -6.75 21.47
C ASN A 103 11.41 -6.84 20.08
N PHE A 104 10.74 -6.33 19.05
CA PHE A 104 11.40 -6.13 17.76
C PHE A 104 12.46 -5.04 17.88
N SER A 105 13.58 -5.27 17.21
CA SER A 105 14.69 -4.31 17.13
C SER A 105 15.21 -4.25 15.70
N LEU A 106 15.85 -3.15 15.39
CA LEU A 106 16.61 -2.93 14.16
C LEU A 106 18.04 -2.55 14.55
N ASP A 107 19.01 -3.03 13.81
CA ASP A 107 20.44 -2.73 14.05
C ASP A 107 21.19 -2.47 12.73
N SER A 108 22.50 -2.19 12.82
CA SER A 108 23.34 -1.81 11.69
C SER A 108 23.52 -2.90 10.60
N LYS A 109 23.05 -4.11 10.83
CA LYS A 109 23.06 -5.20 9.83
C LYS A 109 21.76 -5.27 9.04
N ASP A 110 20.73 -4.56 9.49
CA ASP A 110 19.43 -4.55 8.83
C ASP A 110 19.45 -3.63 7.61
N ARG A 111 19.16 -4.22 6.45
CA ARG A 111 18.85 -3.51 5.20
C ARG A 111 17.34 -3.56 5.00
N VAL A 112 16.70 -2.48 5.41
CA VAL A 112 15.25 -2.40 5.63
C VAL A 112 14.53 -1.92 4.36
N LEU A 113 13.52 -2.67 3.92
CA LEU A 113 12.50 -2.20 2.99
C LEU A 113 11.17 -2.01 3.75
N LEU A 114 10.62 -0.80 3.68
CA LEU A 114 9.28 -0.52 4.18
C LEU A 114 8.24 -0.95 3.14
N VAL A 115 7.25 -1.75 3.55
CA VAL A 115 6.19 -2.26 2.66
C VAL A 115 4.82 -1.85 3.18
N GLU A 116 4.04 -1.17 2.33
CA GLU A 116 2.66 -0.75 2.61
C GLU A 116 1.69 -1.35 1.56
N ASP A 117 0.41 -1.45 1.86
CA ASP A 117 -0.59 -1.89 0.90
C ASP A 117 -0.98 -0.78 -0.08
N VAL A 118 -1.39 0.37 0.43
CA VAL A 118 -1.82 1.51 -0.37
C VAL A 118 -1.32 2.82 0.19
N VAL A 119 -0.76 3.65 -0.67
CA VAL A 119 -0.31 5.00 -0.32
C VAL A 119 -1.23 6.03 -0.97
N THR A 120 -1.66 7.02 -0.18
CA THR A 120 -2.44 8.18 -0.66
C THR A 120 -1.65 9.48 -0.42
N LYS A 121 -1.82 10.11 0.74
CA LYS A 121 -1.04 11.29 1.15
C LYS A 121 0.34 10.95 1.76
N GLY A 122 0.63 9.65 1.94
CA GLY A 122 1.90 9.17 2.46
C GLY A 122 2.13 9.38 3.97
N GLY A 123 1.12 9.82 4.73
CA GLY A 123 1.30 10.10 6.16
C GLY A 123 1.73 8.87 6.97
N ARG A 124 1.16 7.69 6.66
CA ARG A 124 1.52 6.43 7.33
C ARG A 124 2.94 5.98 7.00
N VAL A 125 3.35 6.15 5.75
CA VAL A 125 4.73 5.87 5.31
C VAL A 125 5.71 6.78 6.05
N ARG A 126 5.47 8.11 6.09
CA ARG A 126 6.34 9.05 6.82
C ARG A 126 6.46 8.68 8.28
N GLU A 127 5.34 8.38 8.96
CA GLU A 127 5.33 7.96 10.36
C GLU A 127 6.18 6.70 10.58
N ALA A 128 6.10 5.72 9.68
CA ALA A 128 6.91 4.50 9.75
C ALA A 128 8.41 4.79 9.53
N LEU A 129 8.74 5.62 8.54
CA LEU A 129 10.10 6.04 8.26
C LEU A 129 10.73 6.79 9.43
N ASP A 130 9.97 7.69 10.08
CA ASP A 130 10.40 8.42 11.29
C ASP A 130 10.71 7.48 12.46
N ILE A 131 10.05 6.34 12.55
CA ILE A 131 10.34 5.33 13.57
C ILE A 131 11.60 4.56 13.20
N ILE A 132 11.71 4.09 11.96
CA ILE A 132 12.87 3.30 11.48
C ILE A 132 14.15 4.13 11.57
N SER A 133 14.10 5.42 11.24
CA SER A 133 15.25 6.33 11.29
C SER A 133 15.89 6.53 12.67
N LYS A 134 15.20 6.09 13.74
CA LYS A 134 15.75 6.14 15.11
C LYS A 134 16.70 4.98 15.42
N TYR A 135 16.82 4.02 14.51
CA TYR A 135 17.67 2.86 14.65
C TYR A 135 18.87 2.94 13.70
N GLU A 136 19.97 2.25 14.06
CA GLU A 136 21.18 2.20 13.25
C GLU A 136 21.07 1.21 12.06
N CYS A 137 19.97 1.22 11.34
CA CYS A 137 19.76 0.34 10.19
C CYS A 137 19.87 1.13 8.87
N GLU A 138 20.12 0.44 7.78
CA GLU A 138 20.07 1.02 6.44
C GLU A 138 18.65 0.90 5.88
N LEU A 139 17.98 2.03 5.68
CA LEU A 139 16.68 2.08 5.04
C LEU A 139 16.89 2.18 3.51
N VAL A 140 16.66 1.08 2.79
CA VAL A 140 16.92 1.01 1.33
C VAL A 140 15.82 1.66 0.50
N GLY A 141 14.59 1.73 1.02
CA GLY A 141 13.47 2.36 0.33
C GLY A 141 12.12 1.95 0.92
N ALA A 142 11.09 2.38 0.24
CA ALA A 142 9.71 2.01 0.53
C ALA A 142 9.00 1.51 -0.72
N VAL A 143 8.05 0.59 -0.56
CA VAL A 143 7.24 0.06 -1.66
C VAL A 143 5.79 -0.08 -1.24
N SER A 144 4.86 0.06 -2.20
CA SER A 144 3.46 -0.27 -1.99
C SER A 144 2.88 -1.09 -3.14
N MET A 145 1.77 -1.79 -2.90
CA MET A 145 1.01 -2.40 -3.99
C MET A 145 0.38 -1.32 -4.87
N VAL A 146 -0.13 -0.24 -4.26
CA VAL A 146 -0.81 0.81 -5.01
C VAL A 146 -0.39 2.20 -4.50
N ASP A 147 0.02 3.06 -5.43
CA ASP A 147 0.14 4.51 -5.20
C ASP A 147 -1.10 5.22 -5.76
N ARG A 148 -1.86 5.85 -4.88
CA ARG A 148 -3.03 6.65 -5.20
C ARG A 148 -2.82 8.14 -4.95
N SER A 149 -1.58 8.56 -4.83
CA SER A 149 -1.27 9.98 -4.64
C SER A 149 -1.64 10.80 -5.87
N SER A 150 -2.15 12.01 -5.63
CA SER A 150 -2.39 13.00 -6.69
C SER A 150 -1.13 13.79 -7.06
N GLU A 151 -0.11 13.72 -6.21
CA GLU A 151 1.15 14.45 -6.34
C GLU A 151 2.32 13.48 -6.20
N GLU A 152 3.49 13.90 -6.63
CA GLU A 152 4.72 13.13 -6.40
C GLU A 152 5.07 13.13 -4.91
N LEU A 153 5.24 11.94 -4.35
CA LEU A 153 5.57 11.77 -2.93
C LEU A 153 7.08 11.73 -2.74
N ASN A 154 7.60 12.66 -1.94
CA ASN A 154 8.98 12.63 -1.48
C ASN A 154 9.02 12.17 -0.02
N PHE A 155 9.71 11.06 0.23
CA PHE A 155 9.90 10.47 1.54
C PHE A 155 11.35 10.60 2.06
N GLY A 156 12.25 11.25 1.31
CA GLY A 156 13.67 11.28 1.63
C GLY A 156 14.41 9.97 1.35
N VAL A 157 13.69 8.94 0.92
CA VAL A 157 14.18 7.64 0.44
C VAL A 157 13.45 7.29 -0.85
N PRO A 158 14.02 6.42 -1.71
CA PRO A 158 13.33 5.97 -2.90
C PRO A 158 12.00 5.30 -2.55
N PHE A 159 10.96 5.61 -3.31
CA PHE A 159 9.63 5.01 -3.19
C PHE A 159 9.17 4.47 -4.54
N GLU A 160 8.78 3.23 -4.55
CA GLU A 160 8.25 2.56 -5.74
C GLU A 160 6.87 1.95 -5.45
N ALA A 161 6.01 1.90 -6.45
CA ALA A 161 4.70 1.27 -6.33
C ALA A 161 4.48 0.30 -7.48
N LEU A 162 3.85 -0.83 -7.19
CA LEU A 162 3.53 -1.83 -8.21
C LEU A 162 2.56 -1.25 -9.25
N LEU A 163 1.58 -0.47 -8.79
CA LEU A 163 0.61 0.20 -9.64
C LEU A 163 0.40 1.64 -9.16
N LYS A 164 0.52 2.61 -10.07
CA LYS A 164 0.10 3.99 -9.81
C LYS A 164 -1.29 4.22 -10.40
N MET A 165 -2.25 4.58 -9.54
CA MET A 165 -3.65 4.71 -9.93
C MET A 165 -4.33 5.84 -9.17
N ASN A 166 -4.63 6.92 -9.87
CA ASN A 166 -5.35 8.05 -9.32
C ASN A 166 -6.76 8.11 -9.92
N PHE A 167 -7.75 8.15 -9.07
CA PHE A 167 -9.15 8.30 -9.48
C PHE A 167 -9.63 9.72 -9.18
N PRO A 168 -10.37 10.35 -10.11
CA PRO A 168 -10.95 11.64 -9.86
C PRO A 168 -11.95 11.57 -8.72
N THR A 169 -11.97 12.64 -7.93
CA THR A 169 -12.97 12.86 -6.88
C THR A 169 -13.77 14.12 -7.17
N TYR A 170 -15.05 14.10 -6.81
CA TYR A 170 -16.00 15.13 -7.15
C TYR A 170 -16.72 15.64 -5.90
N GLU A 171 -17.10 16.90 -5.90
CA GLU A 171 -18.08 17.43 -4.94
C GLU A 171 -19.46 16.83 -5.20
N ALA A 172 -20.29 16.74 -4.17
CA ALA A 172 -21.60 16.06 -4.29
C ALA A 172 -22.56 16.74 -5.28
N ASP A 173 -22.37 18.03 -5.53
CA ASP A 173 -23.13 18.88 -6.45
C ASP A 173 -22.51 19.02 -7.85
N LYS A 174 -21.30 18.41 -8.07
CA LYS A 174 -20.55 18.48 -9.34
C LYS A 174 -20.22 17.10 -9.87
N LEU A 175 -21.20 16.21 -9.90
CA LEU A 175 -21.01 14.83 -10.35
C LEU A 175 -20.97 14.75 -11.88
N PRO A 176 -20.09 13.90 -12.44
CA PRO A 176 -20.14 13.56 -13.85
C PRO A 176 -21.37 12.71 -14.17
N GLN A 177 -21.79 12.72 -15.43
CA GLN A 177 -23.05 12.12 -15.89
C GLN A 177 -23.17 10.62 -15.57
N ASP A 178 -22.09 9.89 -15.64
CA ASP A 178 -21.99 8.45 -15.35
C ASP A 178 -22.26 8.11 -13.87
N LEU A 179 -21.97 9.03 -12.95
CA LEU A 179 -22.26 8.85 -11.52
C LEU A 179 -23.64 9.34 -11.10
N LEU A 180 -24.22 10.30 -11.82
CA LEU A 180 -25.52 10.88 -11.46
C LEU A 180 -26.65 9.83 -11.40
N ASN A 181 -26.58 8.82 -12.27
CA ASN A 181 -27.62 7.78 -12.40
C ASN A 181 -27.41 6.59 -11.46
N LEU A 182 -26.30 6.56 -10.69
CA LEU A 182 -26.01 5.48 -9.77
C LEU A 182 -26.32 5.89 -8.33
N PRO A 183 -26.99 5.02 -7.54
CA PRO A 183 -27.20 5.30 -6.14
C PRO A 183 -25.85 5.35 -5.40
N ALA A 184 -25.65 6.41 -4.61
CA ALA A 184 -24.43 6.62 -3.87
C ALA A 184 -24.33 5.65 -2.68
N THR A 185 -23.19 4.98 -2.54
CA THR A 185 -22.93 3.99 -1.50
C THR A 185 -21.68 4.38 -0.69
N LYS A 186 -21.75 4.23 0.63
CA LYS A 186 -20.53 4.27 1.47
C LYS A 186 -19.90 2.90 1.42
N PRO A 187 -18.65 2.78 0.94
CA PRO A 187 -17.95 1.51 1.02
C PRO A 187 -17.73 1.14 2.47
N GLY A 188 -17.90 -0.14 2.81
CA GLY A 188 -17.64 -0.66 4.14
C GLY A 188 -16.19 -0.42 4.56
N SER A 189 -16.00 -0.06 5.81
CA SER A 189 -14.69 -0.01 6.46
C SER A 189 -14.44 -1.32 7.20
#